data_9e2ef4c46d5252bb492229015cabe832
#
_entry.id   9e2ef4c46d5252bb492229015cabe832
#
_cell.length_a   1.000
_cell.length_b   1.000
_cell.length_c   1.000
_cell.angle_alpha   90.00
_cell.angle_beta   90.00
_cell.angle_gamma   90.00
#
_symmetry.space_group_name_H-M   'P 1'
#
loop_
_entity.id
_entity.type
_entity.pdbx_description
1 polymer ?
#
loop_
_entity_poly.entity_id
_entity_poly.type
_entity_poly.pdbx_seq_one_letter_code
_entity_poly.pdbx_strand_id
1 'polypeptide(L)'
;IKNLKPKTVVSWTRIEPPLHPDGPEKILWDGKTEPEDFLEEELLVEIPKFTSKDKITKGIFAPWFLYKEDFTSIGGHDPLYAPQSKEDSDIFNRFLLNGYELIQVWDGFVYHMTCRGSRFNPTLTEVGKESDEWLKQNQRSTRNFIRKWGHFVKHDKFMLPEVPHKYDIQFTVNNCTSQILNILEPWCDKIVTDLPKDIIDSYVKLEQPNTAFDLTKRIHSIRVGDSTTNLDSDIEISFDASRLTNQSFGYIQKWSEIFDSNEIEIGEFELDIFTIKVNKIKYYESELINL
;
A
#
# COMPACT_ATOMS: atom_id res chain seq x y z
N ILE A 1 16.05 11.37 22.29
CA ILE A 1 16.42 10.40 21.24
C ILE A 1 17.61 11.00 20.48
N LYS A 2 18.77 10.34 20.55
CA LYS A 2 20.08 10.80 20.06
C LYS A 2 20.09 11.15 18.56
N ASN A 3 19.37 10.38 17.76
CA ASN A 3 19.37 10.49 16.30
C ASN A 3 18.18 11.31 15.74
N LEU A 4 17.34 11.86 16.62
CA LEU A 4 16.20 12.68 16.19
C LEU A 4 16.69 14.06 15.74
N LYS A 5 16.47 14.39 14.49
CA LYS A 5 16.78 15.69 13.87
C LYS A 5 15.67 16.03 12.85
N PRO A 6 15.56 17.28 12.38
CA PRO A 6 14.61 17.64 11.33
C PRO A 6 14.73 16.72 10.10
N LYS A 7 13.62 16.39 9.50
CA LYS A 7 13.52 15.44 8.36
C LYS A 7 14.09 14.04 8.65
N THR A 8 13.98 13.58 9.90
CA THR A 8 14.36 12.21 10.26
C THR A 8 13.24 11.58 11.09
N VAL A 9 12.84 10.39 10.69
CA VAL A 9 11.92 9.54 11.45
C VAL A 9 12.72 8.40 12.03
N VAL A 10 12.69 8.27 13.36
CA VAL A 10 13.48 7.30 14.13
C VAL A 10 12.54 6.24 14.69
N SER A 11 12.77 4.97 14.40
CA SER A 11 12.09 3.85 15.05
C SER A 11 13.01 3.10 16.03
N TRP A 12 12.41 2.53 17.06
CA TRP A 12 13.09 1.58 17.95
C TRP A 12 13.00 0.18 17.35
N THR A 13 13.98 -0.66 17.76
CA THR A 13 13.97 -2.06 17.39
C THR A 13 12.88 -2.82 18.15
N ARG A 14 12.06 -3.54 17.41
CA ARG A 14 11.03 -4.41 17.99
C ARG A 14 11.63 -5.70 18.48
N ILE A 15 11.18 -6.13 19.65
CA ILE A 15 11.34 -7.48 20.18
C ILE A 15 9.96 -8.13 20.12
N GLU A 16 9.84 -9.28 19.49
CA GLU A 16 8.55 -9.97 19.27
C GLU A 16 8.62 -11.44 19.66
N PRO A 17 7.53 -12.03 20.18
CA PRO A 17 7.45 -13.48 20.32
C PRO A 17 7.53 -14.15 18.93
N PRO A 18 7.97 -15.42 18.82
CA PRO A 18 8.19 -16.11 17.54
C PRO A 18 6.88 -16.55 16.88
N LEU A 19 5.88 -15.66 16.79
CA LEU A 19 4.58 -15.89 16.13
C LEU A 19 4.58 -15.44 14.68
N HIS A 20 5.54 -14.63 14.28
CA HIS A 20 5.73 -14.14 12.93
C HIS A 20 7.06 -14.62 12.36
N PRO A 21 7.20 -14.69 11.03
CA PRO A 21 8.47 -15.02 10.39
C PRO A 21 9.62 -14.15 10.92
N ASP A 22 10.81 -14.71 11.01
CA ASP A 22 12.03 -13.99 11.35
C ASP A 22 12.35 -12.92 10.29
N GLY A 23 13.06 -11.87 10.72
CA GLY A 23 13.48 -10.77 9.86
C GLY A 23 14.66 -9.99 10.49
N PRO A 24 15.53 -9.42 9.64
CA PRO A 24 16.72 -8.71 10.13
C PRO A 24 16.38 -7.37 10.81
N GLU A 25 15.12 -6.91 10.74
CA GLU A 25 14.62 -5.64 11.29
C GLU A 25 14.13 -5.76 12.74
N LYS A 26 14.10 -6.95 13.30
CA LYS A 26 13.56 -7.21 14.64
C LYS A 26 14.36 -8.27 15.38
N ILE A 27 14.01 -8.50 16.62
CA ILE A 27 14.57 -9.53 17.49
C ILE A 27 13.45 -10.47 17.90
N LEU A 28 13.61 -11.77 17.68
CA LEU A 28 12.69 -12.77 18.19
C LEU A 28 13.10 -13.18 19.60
N TRP A 29 12.22 -12.98 20.55
CA TRP A 29 12.37 -13.42 21.93
C TRP A 29 10.98 -13.67 22.55
N ASP A 30 10.78 -14.82 23.16
CA ASP A 30 9.48 -15.21 23.72
C ASP A 30 9.28 -14.64 25.12
N GLY A 31 8.76 -13.42 25.21
CA GLY A 31 8.32 -12.79 26.46
C GLY A 31 6.82 -12.92 26.73
N LYS A 32 6.14 -13.85 26.04
CA LYS A 32 4.68 -14.06 26.05
C LYS A 32 3.92 -12.99 25.30
N THR A 33 2.59 -13.14 25.20
CA THR A 33 1.70 -12.26 24.46
C THR A 33 0.69 -11.50 25.33
N GLU A 34 0.51 -11.95 26.57
CA GLU A 34 -0.43 -11.35 27.51
C GLU A 34 0.34 -10.49 28.54
N PRO A 35 -0.17 -9.28 28.91
CA PRO A 35 0.48 -8.42 29.90
C PRO A 35 0.67 -9.09 31.26
N GLU A 36 -0.29 -9.95 31.63
CA GLU A 36 -0.31 -10.63 32.93
C GLU A 36 0.82 -11.66 33.05
N ASP A 37 1.24 -12.24 31.93
CA ASP A 37 2.28 -13.26 31.84
C ASP A 37 3.60 -12.75 31.29
N PHE A 38 3.70 -11.43 31.03
CA PHE A 38 4.87 -10.83 30.40
C PHE A 38 6.14 -11.00 31.25
N LEU A 39 7.19 -11.52 30.64
CA LEU A 39 8.47 -11.80 31.29
C LEU A 39 9.38 -10.57 31.30
N GLU A 40 8.95 -9.50 31.97
CA GLU A 40 9.66 -8.21 31.96
C GLU A 40 11.05 -8.30 32.56
N GLU A 41 11.19 -8.97 33.73
CA GLU A 41 12.47 -9.10 34.42
C GLU A 41 13.52 -9.87 33.60
N GLU A 42 13.09 -10.93 32.95
CA GLU A 42 13.92 -11.74 32.04
C GLU A 42 14.31 -10.93 30.81
N LEU A 43 13.38 -10.15 30.24
CA LEU A 43 13.69 -9.26 29.12
C LEU A 43 14.76 -8.24 29.48
N LEU A 44 14.67 -7.63 30.66
CA LEU A 44 15.66 -6.65 31.15
C LEU A 44 17.07 -7.25 31.25
N VAL A 45 17.18 -8.55 31.54
CA VAL A 45 18.47 -9.26 31.54
C VAL A 45 19.00 -9.50 30.12
N GLU A 46 18.11 -9.69 29.15
CA GLU A 46 18.47 -9.92 27.74
C GLU A 46 18.83 -8.63 26.97
N ILE A 47 18.21 -7.49 27.30
CA ILE A 47 18.40 -6.20 26.63
C ILE A 47 19.89 -5.85 26.38
N PRO A 48 20.83 -6.00 27.35
CA PRO A 48 22.23 -5.71 27.09
C PRO A 48 22.86 -6.56 25.99
N LYS A 49 22.37 -7.79 25.77
CA LYS A 49 22.86 -8.68 24.70
C LYS A 49 22.35 -8.26 23.32
N PHE A 50 21.17 -7.67 23.26
CA PHE A 50 20.56 -7.17 22.03
C PHE A 50 21.11 -5.81 21.63
N THR A 51 21.60 -5.04 22.59
CA THR A 51 22.03 -3.66 22.40
C THR A 51 23.25 -3.57 21.49
N SER A 52 23.10 -2.85 20.39
CA SER A 52 24.20 -2.46 19.51
C SER A 52 24.28 -0.94 19.47
N LYS A 53 25.13 -0.37 20.33
CA LYS A 53 25.33 1.08 20.41
C LYS A 53 25.80 1.60 19.04
N ASP A 54 25.26 2.74 18.64
CA ASP A 54 25.59 3.43 17.38
C ASP A 54 25.24 2.64 16.09
N LYS A 55 24.67 1.43 16.17
CA LYS A 55 24.16 0.74 15.02
C LYS A 55 22.86 1.40 14.56
N ILE A 56 22.81 1.79 13.30
CA ILE A 56 21.65 2.35 12.61
C ILE A 56 21.41 1.55 11.34
N THR A 57 20.16 1.20 11.07
CA THR A 57 19.74 0.65 9.78
C THR A 57 18.73 1.58 9.13
N LYS A 58 18.71 1.65 7.79
CA LYS A 58 17.63 2.29 7.06
C LYS A 58 16.42 1.38 7.11
N GLY A 59 15.28 1.92 7.49
CA GLY A 59 14.03 1.18 7.65
C GLY A 59 13.17 1.81 8.74
N ILE A 60 11.91 1.45 8.79
CA ILE A 60 10.97 2.02 9.73
C ILE A 60 9.85 1.05 10.08
N PHE A 61 9.48 1.01 11.35
CA PHE A 61 8.27 0.37 11.86
C PHE A 61 7.81 1.04 13.15
N ALA A 62 6.57 0.83 13.54
CA ALA A 62 6.06 1.36 14.81
C ALA A 62 6.74 0.68 16.04
N PRO A 63 7.02 1.40 17.12
CA PRO A 63 6.80 2.84 17.30
C PRO A 63 7.89 3.68 16.64
N TRP A 64 7.51 4.85 16.16
CA TRP A 64 8.42 5.79 15.51
C TRP A 64 8.28 7.20 16.10
N PHE A 65 9.33 8.01 15.96
CA PHE A 65 9.48 9.32 16.57
C PHE A 65 9.94 10.32 15.51
N LEU A 66 9.34 11.50 15.54
CA LEU A 66 9.72 12.64 14.69
C LEU A 66 9.29 13.94 15.40
N TYR A 67 9.72 15.09 14.87
CA TYR A 67 9.17 16.35 15.33
C TYR A 67 7.73 16.53 14.86
N LYS A 68 6.91 17.19 15.67
CA LYS A 68 5.51 17.47 15.36
C LYS A 68 5.37 18.26 14.05
N GLU A 69 6.27 19.20 13.83
CA GLU A 69 6.31 20.03 12.63
C GLU A 69 6.51 19.19 11.37
N ASP A 70 7.37 18.18 11.43
CA ASP A 70 7.60 17.23 10.33
C ASP A 70 6.33 16.41 10.02
N PHE A 71 5.61 15.95 11.06
CA PHE A 71 4.35 15.22 10.89
C PHE A 71 3.25 16.10 10.28
N THR A 72 3.12 17.32 10.76
CA THR A 72 2.08 18.24 10.27
C THR A 72 2.38 18.80 8.87
N SER A 73 3.66 18.90 8.50
CA SER A 73 4.07 19.43 7.19
C SER A 73 3.63 18.58 6.01
N ILE A 74 3.42 17.28 6.22
CA ILE A 74 2.92 16.33 5.20
C ILE A 74 1.43 15.98 5.39
N GLY A 75 0.72 16.70 6.28
CA GLY A 75 -0.71 16.48 6.53
C GLY A 75 -1.05 15.35 7.51
N GLY A 76 -0.06 14.70 8.14
CA GLY A 76 -0.29 13.60 9.08
C GLY A 76 -0.75 12.30 8.42
N HIS A 77 -1.55 11.49 9.13
CA HIS A 77 -2.16 10.29 8.57
C HIS A 77 -3.31 10.62 7.62
N ASP A 78 -3.37 9.92 6.49
CA ASP A 78 -4.45 10.09 5.52
C ASP A 78 -5.75 9.45 6.04
N PRO A 79 -6.84 10.24 6.18
CA PRO A 79 -8.13 9.71 6.59
C PRO A 79 -8.73 8.68 5.63
N LEU A 80 -8.21 8.55 4.43
CA LEU A 80 -8.57 7.51 3.45
C LEU A 80 -8.47 6.10 4.05
N TYR A 81 -7.59 5.90 5.03
CA TYR A 81 -7.33 4.60 5.67
C TYR A 81 -8.02 4.43 7.03
N ALA A 82 -8.77 5.42 7.49
CA ALA A 82 -9.45 5.32 8.78
C ALA A 82 -10.44 4.13 8.80
N PRO A 83 -10.57 3.38 9.93
CA PRO A 83 -9.89 3.60 11.20
C PRO A 83 -8.49 2.98 11.28
N GLN A 84 -8.08 2.10 10.34
CA GLN A 84 -6.77 1.43 10.36
C GLN A 84 -6.47 0.67 9.06
N SER A 85 -5.24 0.15 8.99
CA SER A 85 -4.64 -0.63 7.91
C SER A 85 -4.18 0.22 6.72
N LYS A 86 -2.89 0.12 6.37
CA LYS A 86 -2.14 0.84 5.32
C LYS A 86 -1.80 2.31 5.62
N GLU A 87 -2.30 2.91 6.70
CA GLU A 87 -1.99 4.27 7.13
C GLU A 87 -0.49 4.46 7.39
N ASP A 88 0.17 3.49 8.03
CA ASP A 88 1.61 3.52 8.29
C ASP A 88 2.40 3.43 6.97
N SER A 89 2.02 2.51 6.09
CA SER A 89 2.69 2.36 4.79
C SER A 89 2.54 3.61 3.93
N ASP A 90 1.37 4.24 3.96
CA ASP A 90 1.13 5.48 3.23
C ASP A 90 2.01 6.62 3.74
N ILE A 91 2.03 6.84 5.06
CA ILE A 91 2.82 7.93 5.63
C ILE A 91 4.33 7.70 5.46
N PHE A 92 4.79 6.45 5.53
CA PHE A 92 6.20 6.12 5.31
C PHE A 92 6.62 6.36 3.85
N ASN A 93 5.77 6.01 2.88
CA ASN A 93 5.99 6.37 1.47
C ASN A 93 6.12 7.88 1.30
N ARG A 94 5.20 8.66 1.89
CA ARG A 94 5.20 10.13 1.81
C ARG A 94 6.43 10.75 2.49
N PHE A 95 6.86 10.24 3.63
CA PHE A 95 8.12 10.66 4.25
C PHE A 95 9.31 10.40 3.33
N LEU A 96 9.43 9.17 2.79
CA LEU A 96 10.54 8.80 1.92
C LEU A 96 10.62 9.72 0.69
N LEU A 97 9.49 9.91 -0.01
CA LEU A 97 9.42 10.75 -1.20
C LEU A 97 9.68 12.23 -0.92
N ASN A 98 9.37 12.70 0.29
CA ASN A 98 9.68 14.07 0.73
C ASN A 98 11.08 14.22 1.32
N GLY A 99 11.96 13.23 1.11
CA GLY A 99 13.38 13.28 1.46
C GLY A 99 13.68 13.12 2.95
N TYR A 100 12.78 12.49 3.71
CA TYR A 100 13.07 12.13 5.10
C TYR A 100 14.00 10.91 5.18
N GLU A 101 14.91 10.94 6.14
CA GLU A 101 15.62 9.73 6.56
C GLU A 101 14.73 8.87 7.45
N LEU A 102 14.52 7.62 7.08
CA LEU A 102 13.80 6.61 7.86
C LEU A 102 14.84 5.66 8.46
N ILE A 103 15.02 5.72 9.78
CA ILE A 103 16.09 4.98 10.47
C ILE A 103 15.57 4.21 11.67
N GLN A 104 16.14 3.05 11.86
CA GLN A 104 15.95 2.21 13.05
C GLN A 104 17.22 2.23 13.89
N VAL A 105 17.08 2.45 15.22
CA VAL A 105 18.16 2.40 16.18
C VAL A 105 18.15 1.08 16.95
N TRP A 106 19.35 0.58 17.31
CA TRP A 106 19.54 -0.71 17.97
C TRP A 106 20.03 -0.56 19.43
N ASP A 107 19.78 0.60 20.02
CA ASP A 107 20.00 0.90 21.43
C ASP A 107 18.73 1.38 22.15
N GLY A 108 17.58 1.31 21.45
CA GLY A 108 16.25 1.52 21.98
C GLY A 108 15.33 0.39 21.54
N PHE A 109 14.54 -0.16 22.48
CA PHE A 109 13.72 -1.35 22.22
C PHE A 109 12.28 -1.14 22.65
N VAL A 110 11.40 -1.88 22.00
CA VAL A 110 10.01 -2.05 22.40
C VAL A 110 9.64 -3.52 22.28
N TYR A 111 8.99 -4.07 23.31
CA TYR A 111 8.40 -5.39 23.20
C TYR A 111 7.00 -5.28 22.59
N HIS A 112 6.81 -5.94 21.46
CA HIS A 112 5.55 -5.92 20.71
C HIS A 112 4.77 -7.20 21.00
N MET A 113 3.76 -7.11 21.87
CA MET A 113 2.96 -8.26 22.32
C MET A 113 2.05 -8.87 21.25
N THR A 114 2.12 -8.45 20.03
CA THR A 114 1.38 -8.90 18.85
C THR A 114 -0.08 -9.37 19.09
N CYS A 115 -0.85 -9.62 18.02
CA CYS A 115 -2.17 -10.29 18.05
C CYS A 115 -3.24 -9.69 18.99
N ARG A 116 -3.10 -8.42 19.43
CA ARG A 116 -4.00 -7.80 20.41
C ARG A 116 -4.95 -6.74 19.84
N GLY A 117 -4.88 -6.44 18.58
CA GLY A 117 -5.75 -5.46 17.94
C GLY A 117 -7.10 -6.05 17.50
N SER A 118 -7.89 -5.25 16.81
CA SER A 118 -9.17 -5.65 16.21
C SER A 118 -9.06 -6.85 15.25
N ARG A 119 -7.85 -7.14 14.78
CA ARG A 119 -7.57 -8.28 13.90
C ARG A 119 -7.96 -9.61 14.53
N PHE A 120 -7.62 -9.80 15.81
CA PHE A 120 -7.82 -11.05 16.55
C PHE A 120 -8.73 -10.83 17.76
N ASN A 121 -9.91 -10.26 17.56
CA ASN A 121 -10.85 -10.02 18.64
C ASN A 121 -11.38 -11.37 19.20
N PRO A 122 -10.95 -11.79 20.41
CA PRO A 122 -11.32 -13.10 20.96
C PRO A 122 -12.81 -13.22 21.33
N THR A 123 -13.54 -12.11 21.39
CA THR A 123 -14.99 -12.12 21.66
C THR A 123 -15.82 -12.34 20.41
N LEU A 124 -15.24 -12.17 19.21
CA LEU A 124 -15.94 -12.22 17.92
C LEU A 124 -15.43 -13.35 17.00
N THR A 125 -14.30 -13.97 17.31
CA THR A 125 -13.66 -14.97 16.44
C THR A 125 -13.13 -16.16 17.22
N GLU A 126 -12.96 -17.28 16.52
CA GLU A 126 -12.18 -18.41 17.05
C GLU A 126 -10.70 -18.00 17.22
N VAL A 127 -10.04 -18.57 18.21
CA VAL A 127 -8.62 -18.30 18.51
C VAL A 127 -7.78 -18.47 17.24
N GLY A 128 -7.01 -17.43 16.92
CA GLY A 128 -6.11 -17.42 15.76
C GLY A 128 -6.76 -17.08 14.41
N LYS A 129 -8.07 -16.81 14.37
CA LYS A 129 -8.75 -16.32 13.16
C LYS A 129 -8.89 -14.80 13.17
N GLU A 130 -8.75 -14.20 12.00
CA GLU A 130 -8.99 -12.78 11.80
C GLU A 130 -10.49 -12.49 11.80
N SER A 131 -10.90 -11.35 12.40
CA SER A 131 -12.30 -10.95 12.41
C SER A 131 -12.77 -10.53 11.01
N ASP A 132 -14.03 -10.82 10.67
CA ASP A 132 -14.63 -10.38 9.40
C ASP A 132 -14.60 -8.85 9.24
N GLU A 133 -14.74 -8.13 10.33
CA GLU A 133 -14.67 -6.66 10.34
C GLU A 133 -13.28 -6.18 9.94
N TRP A 134 -12.24 -6.78 10.51
CA TRP A 134 -10.87 -6.45 10.16
C TRP A 134 -10.55 -6.83 8.70
N LEU A 135 -11.02 -7.99 8.23
CA LEU A 135 -10.82 -8.43 6.84
C LEU A 135 -11.45 -7.43 5.85
N LYS A 136 -12.68 -7.00 6.10
CA LYS A 136 -13.36 -5.98 5.29
C LYS A 136 -12.62 -4.65 5.31
N GLN A 137 -12.18 -4.20 6.49
CA GLN A 137 -11.42 -2.98 6.65
C GLN A 137 -10.08 -3.04 5.92
N ASN A 138 -9.34 -4.14 6.09
CA ASN A 138 -8.06 -4.35 5.42
C ASN A 138 -8.22 -4.40 3.89
N GLN A 139 -9.27 -5.04 3.39
CA GLN A 139 -9.58 -5.07 1.95
C GLN A 139 -9.86 -3.65 1.42
N ARG A 140 -10.70 -2.87 2.12
CA ARG A 140 -11.01 -1.48 1.77
C ARG A 140 -9.75 -0.63 1.72
N SER A 141 -8.93 -0.67 2.76
CA SER A 141 -7.69 0.09 2.86
C SER A 141 -6.66 -0.35 1.80
N THR A 142 -6.57 -1.65 1.50
CA THR A 142 -5.72 -2.16 0.43
C THR A 142 -6.14 -1.63 -0.94
N ARG A 143 -7.44 -1.64 -1.26
CA ARG A 143 -7.95 -1.07 -2.53
C ARG A 143 -7.66 0.42 -2.63
N ASN A 144 -7.83 1.18 -1.55
CA ASN A 144 -7.52 2.60 -1.51
C ASN A 144 -6.02 2.88 -1.64
N PHE A 145 -5.18 2.02 -1.07
CA PHE A 145 -3.73 2.12 -1.23
C PHE A 145 -3.33 1.92 -2.70
N ILE A 146 -3.89 0.91 -3.37
CA ILE A 146 -3.65 0.66 -4.79
C ILE A 146 -4.16 1.83 -5.65
N ARG A 147 -5.37 2.37 -5.40
CA ARG A 147 -5.88 3.55 -6.12
C ARG A 147 -4.94 4.75 -6.01
N LYS A 148 -4.40 4.97 -4.82
CA LYS A 148 -3.50 6.09 -4.54
C LYS A 148 -2.11 5.86 -5.13
N TRP A 149 -1.51 4.70 -4.87
CA TRP A 149 -0.11 4.43 -5.17
C TRP A 149 0.14 3.66 -6.47
N GLY A 150 -0.85 2.95 -7.00
CA GLY A 150 -0.73 2.11 -8.20
C GLY A 150 -0.10 0.74 -7.96
N HIS A 151 0.26 0.42 -6.72
CA HIS A 151 0.92 -0.84 -6.35
C HIS A 151 0.52 -1.32 -4.95
N PHE A 152 0.84 -2.55 -4.60
CA PHE A 152 0.75 -3.03 -3.21
C PHE A 152 1.82 -2.36 -2.33
N VAL A 153 1.62 -2.42 -1.01
CA VAL A 153 2.68 -2.07 -0.05
C VAL A 153 3.94 -2.86 -0.34
N LYS A 154 5.05 -2.16 -0.47
CA LYS A 154 6.38 -2.72 -0.71
C LYS A 154 7.41 -2.14 0.24
N HIS A 155 8.34 -2.96 0.64
CA HIS A 155 9.49 -2.56 1.46
C HIS A 155 10.62 -3.58 1.29
N ASP A 156 11.83 -3.18 1.58
CA ASP A 156 12.97 -4.07 1.67
C ASP A 156 12.93 -4.94 2.95
N LYS A 157 13.96 -5.74 3.14
CA LYS A 157 14.09 -6.63 4.33
C LYS A 157 14.23 -5.90 5.67
N PHE A 158 14.49 -4.59 5.66
CA PHE A 158 14.56 -3.74 6.86
C PHE A 158 13.34 -2.83 6.99
N MET A 159 12.26 -3.11 6.26
CA MET A 159 11.03 -2.32 6.24
C MET A 159 11.20 -0.90 5.68
N LEU A 160 12.26 -0.64 4.91
CA LEU A 160 12.37 0.61 4.16
C LEU A 160 11.39 0.56 2.98
N PRO A 161 10.49 1.55 2.81
CA PRO A 161 9.57 1.57 1.69
C PRO A 161 10.28 1.50 0.33
N GLU A 162 9.72 0.72 -0.58
CA GLU A 162 10.05 0.72 -2.00
C GLU A 162 8.85 1.31 -2.74
N VAL A 163 9.02 2.49 -3.31
CA VAL A 163 7.92 3.24 -3.94
C VAL A 163 8.19 3.37 -5.43
N PRO A 164 7.58 2.51 -6.27
CA PRO A 164 7.61 2.64 -7.72
C PRO A 164 7.00 3.97 -8.18
N HIS A 165 7.37 4.44 -9.36
CA HIS A 165 6.77 5.64 -9.93
C HIS A 165 5.25 5.50 -10.12
N LYS A 166 4.51 6.57 -9.83
CA LYS A 166 3.07 6.64 -10.10
C LYS A 166 2.86 7.21 -11.50
N TYR A 167 2.14 6.45 -12.34
CA TYR A 167 1.73 6.82 -13.69
C TYR A 167 0.22 7.08 -13.74
N ASP A 168 -0.24 7.92 -14.67
CA ASP A 168 -1.67 8.06 -15.02
C ASP A 168 -2.04 7.00 -16.05
N ILE A 169 -2.68 5.93 -15.60
CA ILE A 169 -3.02 4.75 -16.40
C ILE A 169 -4.52 4.69 -16.66
N GLN A 170 -4.89 4.56 -17.95
CA GLN A 170 -6.23 4.21 -18.37
C GLN A 170 -6.28 2.74 -18.80
N PHE A 171 -7.26 1.99 -18.33
CA PHE A 171 -7.63 0.70 -18.91
C PHE A 171 -8.79 0.86 -19.90
N THR A 172 -8.68 0.22 -21.06
CA THR A 172 -9.79 0.03 -22.02
C THR A 172 -10.08 -1.47 -22.12
N VAL A 173 -11.23 -1.88 -21.58
CA VAL A 173 -11.53 -3.29 -21.32
C VAL A 173 -12.75 -3.74 -22.08
N ASN A 174 -12.60 -4.67 -23.03
CA ASN A 174 -13.67 -5.33 -23.74
C ASN A 174 -14.07 -6.64 -23.04
N ASN A 175 -15.30 -7.12 -23.26
CA ASN A 175 -15.87 -8.32 -22.63
C ASN A 175 -15.77 -8.28 -21.09
N CYS A 176 -15.95 -7.09 -20.50
CA CYS A 176 -15.87 -6.87 -19.08
C CYS A 176 -17.10 -7.43 -18.34
N THR A 177 -16.91 -7.96 -17.15
CA THR A 177 -17.99 -8.31 -16.22
C THR A 177 -17.94 -7.43 -14.98
N SER A 178 -19.01 -7.39 -14.18
CA SER A 178 -19.02 -6.64 -12.92
C SER A 178 -17.94 -7.14 -11.93
N GLN A 179 -17.66 -8.44 -11.92
CA GLN A 179 -16.58 -9.01 -11.10
C GLN A 179 -15.20 -8.54 -11.59
N ILE A 180 -14.98 -8.53 -12.91
CA ILE A 180 -13.73 -8.04 -13.50
C ILE A 180 -13.56 -6.55 -13.24
N LEU A 181 -14.61 -5.74 -13.43
CA LEU A 181 -14.57 -4.31 -13.06
C LEU A 181 -14.14 -4.12 -11.59
N ASN A 182 -14.73 -4.88 -10.67
CA ASN A 182 -14.39 -4.81 -9.26
C ASN A 182 -12.92 -5.15 -8.96
N ILE A 183 -12.32 -6.06 -9.72
CA ILE A 183 -10.91 -6.45 -9.57
C ILE A 183 -9.98 -5.40 -10.17
N LEU A 184 -10.33 -4.85 -11.35
CA LEU A 184 -9.46 -3.98 -12.15
C LEU A 184 -9.47 -2.52 -11.70
N GLU A 185 -10.61 -2.00 -11.24
CA GLU A 185 -10.80 -0.56 -10.98
C GLU A 185 -9.72 0.07 -10.07
N PRO A 186 -9.23 -0.56 -9.01
CA PRO A 186 -8.20 0.07 -8.17
C PRO A 186 -6.84 0.24 -8.86
N TRP A 187 -6.55 -0.51 -9.93
CA TRP A 187 -5.25 -0.59 -10.58
C TRP A 187 -5.00 0.44 -11.68
N CYS A 188 -5.96 1.27 -11.97
CA CYS A 188 -5.84 2.33 -12.97
C CYS A 188 -6.46 3.62 -12.46
N ASP A 189 -6.14 4.73 -13.09
CA ASP A 189 -6.74 6.04 -12.76
C ASP A 189 -8.09 6.21 -13.44
N LYS A 190 -8.24 5.61 -14.63
CA LYS A 190 -9.49 5.58 -15.40
C LYS A 190 -9.71 4.20 -16.00
N ILE A 191 -10.95 3.76 -16.09
CA ILE A 191 -11.33 2.54 -16.78
C ILE A 191 -12.51 2.79 -17.73
N VAL A 192 -12.32 2.42 -18.98
CA VAL A 192 -13.32 2.46 -20.03
C VAL A 192 -13.74 1.03 -20.34
N THR A 193 -15.03 0.72 -20.33
CA THR A 193 -15.52 -0.66 -20.46
C THR A 193 -16.79 -0.73 -21.30
N ASP A 194 -17.04 -1.88 -21.90
CA ASP A 194 -18.27 -2.21 -22.64
C ASP A 194 -19.46 -2.58 -21.73
N LEU A 195 -19.31 -2.50 -20.43
CA LEU A 195 -20.42 -2.75 -19.49
C LEU A 195 -21.57 -1.76 -19.68
N PRO A 196 -22.82 -2.24 -19.57
CA PRO A 196 -23.99 -1.38 -19.52
C PRO A 196 -23.90 -0.37 -18.36
N LYS A 197 -24.44 0.84 -18.61
CA LYS A 197 -24.35 1.94 -17.63
C LYS A 197 -24.99 1.60 -16.29
N ASP A 198 -26.09 0.88 -16.27
CA ASP A 198 -26.79 0.47 -15.04
C ASP A 198 -25.94 -0.48 -14.17
N ILE A 199 -25.10 -1.32 -14.78
CA ILE A 199 -24.13 -2.17 -14.08
C ILE A 199 -23.03 -1.31 -13.47
N ILE A 200 -22.50 -0.33 -14.23
CA ILE A 200 -21.50 0.63 -13.73
C ILE A 200 -22.08 1.44 -12.56
N ASP A 201 -23.29 2.00 -12.73
CA ASP A 201 -23.96 2.80 -11.69
C ASP A 201 -24.19 1.96 -10.41
N SER A 202 -24.52 0.67 -10.56
CA SER A 202 -24.67 -0.26 -9.45
C SER A 202 -23.33 -0.49 -8.71
N TYR A 203 -22.23 -0.67 -9.44
CA TYR A 203 -20.90 -0.79 -8.87
C TYR A 203 -20.50 0.49 -8.13
N VAL A 204 -20.65 1.64 -8.76
CA VAL A 204 -20.34 2.95 -8.15
C VAL A 204 -21.14 3.14 -6.87
N LYS A 205 -22.42 2.85 -6.86
CA LYS A 205 -23.27 2.97 -5.67
C LYS A 205 -22.79 2.11 -4.51
N LEU A 206 -22.27 0.92 -4.77
CA LEU A 206 -21.79 -0.01 -3.77
C LEU A 206 -20.38 0.34 -3.26
N GLU A 207 -19.49 0.75 -4.15
CA GLU A 207 -18.08 0.96 -3.82
C GLU A 207 -17.76 2.41 -3.40
N GLN A 208 -18.48 3.42 -3.87
CA GLN A 208 -18.22 4.82 -3.53
C GLN A 208 -18.15 5.12 -2.02
N PRO A 209 -18.98 4.49 -1.15
CA PRO A 209 -18.89 4.70 0.30
C PRO A 209 -17.56 4.20 0.91
N ASN A 210 -16.79 3.38 0.19
CA ASN A 210 -15.54 2.79 0.64
C ASN A 210 -14.30 3.60 0.27
N THR A 211 -14.45 4.70 -0.48
CA THR A 211 -13.33 5.48 -0.98
C THR A 211 -13.65 6.97 -1.10
N ALA A 212 -12.62 7.81 -0.93
CA ALA A 212 -12.69 9.24 -1.21
C ALA A 212 -12.50 9.56 -2.71
N PHE A 213 -12.02 8.62 -3.51
CA PHE A 213 -11.90 8.80 -4.96
C PHE A 213 -13.29 8.86 -5.60
N ASP A 214 -13.52 9.83 -6.49
CA ASP A 214 -14.78 9.96 -7.24
C ASP A 214 -14.83 8.91 -8.36
N LEU A 215 -15.52 7.81 -8.10
CA LEU A 215 -15.63 6.69 -9.03
C LEU A 215 -16.40 7.06 -10.31
N THR A 216 -17.24 8.09 -10.28
CA THR A 216 -17.96 8.55 -11.47
C THR A 216 -17.03 9.20 -12.50
N LYS A 217 -15.87 9.71 -12.04
CA LYS A 217 -14.82 10.25 -12.91
C LYS A 217 -13.79 9.22 -13.36
N ARG A 218 -13.80 8.06 -12.72
CA ARG A 218 -12.84 6.98 -13.02
C ARG A 218 -13.42 5.94 -13.98
N ILE A 219 -14.73 5.71 -13.98
CA ILE A 219 -15.35 4.59 -14.69
C ILE A 219 -16.26 5.12 -15.81
N HIS A 220 -15.98 4.72 -17.04
CA HIS A 220 -16.68 5.16 -18.24
C HIS A 220 -17.18 3.97 -19.06
N SER A 221 -18.35 4.12 -19.68
CA SER A 221 -18.90 3.14 -20.64
C SER A 221 -18.49 3.51 -22.06
N ILE A 222 -18.03 2.55 -22.84
CA ILE A 222 -17.88 2.70 -24.28
C ILE A 222 -19.28 2.83 -24.88
N ARG A 223 -19.58 3.96 -25.50
CA ARG A 223 -20.83 4.08 -26.31
C ARG A 223 -20.63 3.41 -27.68
N VAL A 224 -21.58 2.61 -28.07
CA VAL A 224 -21.62 2.02 -29.44
C VAL A 224 -21.56 3.18 -30.44
N GLY A 225 -20.46 3.31 -31.17
CA GLY A 225 -20.27 4.36 -32.17
C GLY A 225 -19.22 5.44 -31.79
N ASP A 226 -18.78 5.53 -30.55
CA ASP A 226 -17.67 6.38 -30.17
C ASP A 226 -16.34 5.64 -30.37
N SER A 227 -15.63 5.98 -31.43
CA SER A 227 -14.37 5.33 -31.79
C SER A 227 -13.15 5.78 -30.92
N THR A 228 -13.35 6.72 -29.98
CA THR A 228 -12.27 7.20 -29.14
C THR A 228 -12.81 7.80 -27.84
N THR A 229 -12.82 7.06 -26.76
CA THR A 229 -12.82 7.64 -25.42
C THR A 229 -11.37 7.89 -25.00
N ASN A 230 -10.66 8.75 -25.73
CA ASN A 230 -9.37 9.26 -25.28
C ASN A 230 -9.66 10.25 -24.12
N LEU A 231 -9.48 9.78 -22.89
CA LEU A 231 -9.70 10.56 -21.67
C LEU A 231 -8.42 11.34 -21.26
N ASP A 232 -7.52 11.59 -22.21
CA ASP A 232 -6.26 12.32 -22.00
C ASP A 232 -5.40 11.68 -20.90
N SER A 233 -5.21 10.37 -20.98
CA SER A 233 -4.33 9.62 -20.07
C SER A 233 -2.93 9.49 -20.66
N ASP A 234 -1.94 9.47 -19.77
CA ASP A 234 -0.53 9.38 -20.17
C ASP A 234 -0.22 8.00 -20.74
N ILE A 235 -0.81 6.94 -20.18
CA ILE A 235 -0.66 5.54 -20.63
C ILE A 235 -2.05 4.91 -20.78
N GLU A 236 -2.31 4.34 -21.97
CA GLU A 236 -3.51 3.58 -22.26
C GLU A 236 -3.16 2.09 -22.40
N ILE A 237 -3.88 1.22 -21.69
CA ILE A 237 -3.70 -0.24 -21.74
C ILE A 237 -5.03 -0.86 -22.15
N SER A 238 -5.10 -1.45 -23.34
CA SER A 238 -6.30 -2.08 -23.88
C SER A 238 -6.17 -3.59 -23.93
N PHE A 239 -7.25 -4.29 -23.59
CA PHE A 239 -7.29 -5.76 -23.63
C PHE A 239 -8.71 -6.31 -23.60
N ASP A 240 -8.81 -7.59 -23.96
CA ASP A 240 -10.04 -8.39 -23.85
C ASP A 240 -10.03 -9.16 -22.52
N ALA A 241 -10.99 -8.85 -21.65
CA ALA A 241 -11.08 -9.45 -20.32
C ALA A 241 -11.41 -10.95 -20.35
N SER A 242 -11.99 -11.46 -21.44
CA SER A 242 -12.22 -12.90 -21.60
C SER A 242 -10.92 -13.72 -21.70
N ARG A 243 -9.79 -13.04 -22.00
CA ARG A 243 -8.45 -13.64 -22.09
C ARG A 243 -7.63 -13.47 -20.81
N LEU A 244 -8.19 -12.82 -19.78
CA LEU A 244 -7.45 -12.54 -18.53
C LEU A 244 -7.14 -13.84 -17.79
N THR A 245 -5.88 -14.03 -17.44
CA THR A 245 -5.36 -15.14 -16.68
C THR A 245 -4.71 -14.64 -15.38
N ASN A 246 -4.33 -15.54 -14.48
CA ASN A 246 -3.55 -15.17 -13.29
C ASN A 246 -2.18 -14.55 -13.65
N GLN A 247 -1.57 -15.00 -14.76
CA GLN A 247 -0.32 -14.43 -15.25
C GLN A 247 -0.51 -13.01 -15.75
N SER A 248 -1.47 -12.76 -16.62
CA SER A 248 -1.78 -11.43 -17.14
C SER A 248 -2.23 -10.48 -16.01
N PHE A 249 -2.99 -10.97 -15.03
CA PHE A 249 -3.30 -10.17 -13.85
C PHE A 249 -2.06 -9.85 -13.02
N GLY A 250 -1.07 -10.72 -12.99
CA GLY A 250 0.23 -10.46 -12.37
C GLY A 250 0.99 -9.27 -13.00
N TYR A 251 0.82 -9.02 -14.30
CA TYR A 251 1.36 -7.81 -14.95
C TYR A 251 0.61 -6.55 -14.48
N ILE A 252 -0.73 -6.63 -14.40
CA ILE A 252 -1.56 -5.50 -13.91
C ILE A 252 -1.08 -5.03 -12.53
N GLN A 253 -0.73 -5.96 -11.65
CA GLN A 253 -0.25 -5.64 -10.31
C GLN A 253 1.16 -5.02 -10.25
N LYS A 254 1.86 -4.96 -11.39
CA LYS A 254 3.28 -4.56 -11.47
C LYS A 254 3.56 -3.56 -12.59
N TRP A 255 2.56 -2.86 -13.12
CA TRP A 255 2.78 -1.95 -14.25
C TRP A 255 3.86 -0.92 -13.96
N SER A 256 3.82 -0.24 -12.82
CA SER A 256 4.85 0.74 -12.45
C SER A 256 6.25 0.15 -12.49
N GLU A 257 6.43 -1.04 -11.93
CA GLU A 257 7.74 -1.73 -11.92
C GLU A 257 8.18 -2.17 -13.31
N ILE A 258 7.23 -2.63 -14.13
CA ILE A 258 7.50 -3.03 -15.51
C ILE A 258 7.96 -1.82 -16.32
N PHE A 259 7.29 -0.68 -16.15
CA PHE A 259 7.62 0.55 -16.83
C PHE A 259 8.97 1.12 -16.38
N ASP A 260 9.22 1.14 -15.06
CA ASP A 260 10.50 1.59 -14.49
C ASP A 260 11.66 0.71 -14.95
N SER A 261 11.48 -0.62 -14.96
CA SER A 261 12.55 -1.58 -15.28
C SER A 261 12.89 -1.64 -16.78
N ASN A 262 11.97 -1.24 -17.66
CA ASN A 262 12.17 -1.30 -19.11
C ASN A 262 12.41 0.08 -19.73
N GLU A 263 12.62 1.14 -18.92
CA GLU A 263 12.85 2.50 -19.40
C GLU A 263 11.81 2.87 -20.48
N ILE A 264 10.52 2.83 -20.09
CA ILE A 264 9.39 3.02 -21.02
C ILE A 264 9.58 4.21 -21.96
N GLU A 265 9.28 4.03 -23.24
CA GLU A 265 9.34 5.06 -24.27
C GLU A 265 7.94 5.41 -24.81
N ILE A 266 7.78 6.59 -25.41
CA ILE A 266 6.56 6.98 -26.12
C ILE A 266 6.39 6.07 -27.34
N GLY A 267 5.20 5.46 -27.50
CA GLY A 267 4.92 4.55 -28.57
C GLY A 267 3.84 3.53 -28.24
N GLU A 268 3.72 2.52 -29.04
CA GLU A 268 2.78 1.41 -28.88
C GLU A 268 3.53 0.09 -28.74
N PHE A 269 3.16 -0.71 -27.76
CA PHE A 269 3.82 -1.94 -27.38
C PHE A 269 2.81 -3.04 -27.11
N GLU A 270 3.22 -4.29 -27.32
CA GLU A 270 2.44 -5.47 -26.99
C GLU A 270 3.10 -6.24 -25.84
N LEU A 271 2.30 -6.63 -24.85
CA LEU A 271 2.75 -7.53 -23.78
C LEU A 271 1.63 -8.50 -23.42
N ASP A 272 1.80 -9.78 -23.67
CA ASP A 272 0.79 -10.83 -23.42
C ASP A 272 -0.54 -10.51 -24.14
N ILE A 273 -1.61 -10.20 -23.39
CA ILE A 273 -2.93 -9.83 -23.93
C ILE A 273 -3.10 -8.32 -24.08
N PHE A 274 -2.12 -7.53 -23.65
CA PHE A 274 -2.22 -6.08 -23.53
C PHE A 274 -1.60 -5.37 -24.74
N THR A 275 -2.34 -4.42 -25.29
CA THR A 275 -1.81 -3.37 -26.17
C THR A 275 -1.61 -2.13 -25.30
N ILE A 276 -0.39 -1.64 -25.19
CA ILE A 276 0.04 -0.54 -24.34
C ILE A 276 0.42 0.63 -25.22
N LYS A 277 -0.25 1.75 -25.07
CA LYS A 277 0.06 2.99 -25.78
C LYS A 277 0.52 4.03 -24.79
N VAL A 278 1.77 4.45 -24.92
CA VAL A 278 2.39 5.50 -24.10
C VAL A 278 2.31 6.82 -24.87
N ASN A 279 1.45 7.72 -24.42
CA ASN A 279 1.26 9.04 -25.01
C ASN A 279 2.24 10.05 -24.40
N LYS A 280 2.56 9.87 -23.10
CA LYS A 280 3.43 10.75 -22.35
C LYS A 280 4.06 10.01 -21.19
N ILE A 281 5.26 10.42 -20.80
CA ILE A 281 5.95 9.92 -19.61
C ILE A 281 5.97 11.02 -18.57
N LYS A 282 5.19 10.83 -17.50
CA LYS A 282 5.12 11.73 -16.34
C LYS A 282 4.94 10.90 -15.07
N TYR A 283 5.56 11.34 -14.01
CA TYR A 283 5.48 10.74 -12.67
C TYR A 283 4.61 11.60 -11.76
N TYR A 284 3.76 10.96 -10.97
CA TYR A 284 2.73 11.63 -10.15
C TYR A 284 2.89 11.42 -8.64
N GLU A 285 3.90 10.68 -8.20
CA GLU A 285 4.12 10.44 -6.77
C GLU A 285 4.34 11.72 -5.95
N SER A 286 4.91 12.75 -6.56
CA SER A 286 5.06 14.05 -5.90
C SER A 286 3.74 14.71 -5.50
N GLU A 287 2.66 14.38 -6.23
CA GLU A 287 1.30 14.87 -5.96
C GLU A 287 0.65 14.14 -4.77
N LEU A 288 1.23 13.01 -4.33
CA LEU A 288 0.74 12.17 -3.26
C LEU A 288 1.37 12.46 -1.89
N ILE A 289 2.39 13.34 -1.83
CA ILE A 289 3.17 13.59 -0.61
C ILE A 289 2.35 14.36 0.42
N ASN A 290 1.68 15.43 0.01
CA ASN A 290 0.90 16.31 0.88
C ASN A 290 -0.59 16.00 0.78
N LEU A 291 -1.29 16.00 1.92
CA LEU A 291 -2.74 15.81 2.00
C LEU A 291 -3.48 17.13 1.99
#